data_0433532d543ff276fb3560115d999cef
#
_entry.id   0433532d543ff276fb3560115d999cef
#
_cell.length_a   1.000
_cell.length_b   1.000
_cell.length_c   1.000
_cell.angle_alpha   90.00
_cell.angle_beta   90.00
_cell.angle_gamma   90.00
#
_symmetry.space_group_name_H-M   'P 1'
#
loop_
_entity.id
_entity.type
_entity.pdbx_description
1 polymer ?
#
loop_
_entity_poly.entity_id
_entity_poly.type
_entity_poly.pdbx_seq_one_letter_code
_entity_poly.pdbx_strand_id
1 'polypeptide(L)'
;PPTGWYLPEVAARRSELDSFDVVEGLVIEGGTAVEVLNAVSMHGGLIASWPDRTIFADTVVQALIEHWRSFGLPAYAQFDNDTRFQGAHQFRDTIGRVVRLCLSLGVTPVFAPPRETGFQAAVESFNARWQAKVWQRFHFDSLADVQAQSAKYALAHRQRARLRIDAAPRRRQFPSSWKLDLQAQPRGCIIYLRRTDARGRVSLLGHSFVVDRTWPHRLVRAHVDLIAEQIKFFALRRREPNWHRLLNTVAYHLPKRKFIDVRKSSNN
;
A
#
# COMPACT_ATOMS: atom_id res chain seq x y z
N PRO A 1 -3.59 0.08 20.76
CA PRO A 1 -3.63 1.35 20.04
C PRO A 1 -4.80 1.39 19.06
N PRO A 2 -5.32 2.57 18.70
CA PRO A 2 -6.39 2.69 17.72
C PRO A 2 -5.94 2.17 16.34
N THR A 3 -6.89 1.76 15.52
CA THR A 3 -6.63 1.32 14.15
C THR A 3 -5.93 2.42 13.37
N GLY A 4 -4.84 2.11 12.68
CA GLY A 4 -4.04 3.10 11.95
C GLY A 4 -3.23 4.07 12.84
N TRP A 5 -2.95 3.71 14.08
CA TRP A 5 -2.27 4.53 15.09
C TRP A 5 -0.96 5.19 14.62
N TYR A 6 -0.31 4.61 13.65
CA TYR A 6 0.94 5.12 13.05
C TYR A 6 0.74 6.31 12.08
N LEU A 7 -0.53 6.63 11.76
CA LEU A 7 -0.95 7.77 10.93
C LEU A 7 -1.98 8.59 11.72
N PRO A 8 -1.63 9.76 12.26
CA PRO A 8 -2.51 10.55 13.12
C PRO A 8 -3.89 10.85 12.52
N GLU A 9 -3.94 11.19 11.22
CA GLU A 9 -5.19 11.50 10.53
C GLU A 9 -6.12 10.29 10.39
N VAL A 10 -5.51 9.10 10.21
CA VAL A 10 -6.25 7.82 10.13
C VAL A 10 -6.71 7.42 11.53
N ALA A 11 -5.81 7.48 12.53
CA ALA A 11 -6.17 7.17 13.93
C ALA A 11 -7.31 8.04 14.45
N ALA A 12 -7.35 9.30 14.06
CA ALA A 12 -8.42 10.25 14.41
C ALA A 12 -9.67 10.13 13.50
N ARG A 13 -9.74 9.17 12.60
CA ARG A 13 -10.82 8.96 11.63
C ARG A 13 -11.13 10.18 10.73
N ARG A 14 -10.11 11.02 10.47
CA ARG A 14 -10.24 12.17 9.54
C ARG A 14 -9.88 11.79 8.10
N SER A 15 -9.15 10.71 7.91
CA SER A 15 -8.70 10.24 6.61
C SER A 15 -8.90 8.74 6.45
N GLU A 16 -9.25 8.31 5.24
CA GLU A 16 -9.33 6.88 4.89
C GLU A 16 -7.99 6.38 4.39
N LEU A 17 -7.72 5.11 4.69
CA LEU A 17 -6.58 4.35 4.21
C LEU A 17 -7.07 3.06 3.55
N ASP A 18 -6.66 2.82 2.31
CA ASP A 18 -6.82 1.53 1.65
C ASP A 18 -5.55 0.69 1.84
N SER A 19 -5.71 -0.51 2.37
CA SER A 19 -4.61 -1.47 2.54
C SER A 19 -4.72 -2.55 1.47
N PHE A 20 -3.59 -2.86 0.82
CA PHE A 20 -3.47 -3.82 -0.28
C PHE A 20 -2.48 -4.91 0.10
N ASP A 21 -2.79 -6.15 -0.33
CA ASP A 21 -1.92 -7.30 -0.11
C ASP A 21 -2.21 -8.39 -1.15
N VAL A 22 -1.25 -9.26 -1.41
CA VAL A 22 -1.37 -10.34 -2.38
C VAL A 22 -1.38 -11.68 -1.66
N VAL A 23 -2.42 -12.47 -1.93
CA VAL A 23 -2.49 -13.89 -1.52
C VAL A 23 -1.86 -14.71 -2.63
N GLU A 24 -0.86 -15.49 -2.28
CA GLU A 24 -0.09 -16.36 -3.18
C GLU A 24 -0.26 -17.84 -2.81
N GLY A 25 0.31 -18.72 -3.64
CA GLY A 25 0.34 -20.16 -3.37
C GLY A 25 -0.99 -20.89 -3.57
N LEU A 26 -1.95 -20.27 -4.26
CA LEU A 26 -3.23 -20.90 -4.60
C LEU A 26 -3.10 -21.65 -5.92
N VAL A 27 -3.74 -22.84 -6.01
CA VAL A 27 -3.75 -23.68 -7.22
C VAL A 27 -5.15 -24.21 -7.42
N ILE A 28 -5.75 -23.90 -8.61
CA ILE A 28 -7.05 -24.43 -8.99
C ILE A 28 -6.90 -25.83 -9.60
N GLU A 29 -8.00 -26.53 -9.80
CA GLU A 29 -8.01 -27.83 -10.44
C GLU A 29 -7.28 -27.79 -11.80
N GLY A 30 -6.51 -28.82 -12.14
CA GLY A 30 -5.63 -28.83 -13.33
C GLY A 30 -4.28 -28.15 -13.15
N GLY A 31 -3.92 -27.70 -11.93
CA GLY A 31 -2.57 -27.22 -11.59
C GLY A 31 -2.28 -25.76 -11.96
N THR A 32 -3.28 -24.96 -12.35
CA THR A 32 -3.07 -23.54 -12.65
C THR A 32 -2.90 -22.73 -11.37
N ALA A 33 -1.77 -22.04 -11.24
CA ALA A 33 -1.52 -21.12 -10.13
C ALA A 33 -2.42 -19.88 -10.23
N VAL A 34 -2.84 -19.39 -9.07
CA VAL A 34 -3.64 -18.17 -8.92
C VAL A 34 -3.05 -17.32 -7.80
N GLU A 35 -2.92 -16.04 -8.06
CA GLU A 35 -2.62 -15.02 -7.06
C GLU A 35 -3.82 -14.07 -6.96
N VAL A 36 -4.03 -13.49 -5.80
CA VAL A 36 -5.16 -12.58 -5.58
C VAL A 36 -4.71 -11.30 -4.92
N LEU A 37 -4.79 -10.18 -5.65
CA LEU A 37 -4.66 -8.87 -5.04
C LEU A 37 -5.94 -8.56 -4.28
N ASN A 38 -5.83 -8.32 -2.99
CA ASN A 38 -6.92 -7.93 -2.11
C ASN A 38 -6.76 -6.51 -1.62
N ALA A 39 -7.88 -5.82 -1.43
CA ALA A 39 -7.93 -4.48 -0.87
C ALA A 39 -9.01 -4.38 0.20
N VAL A 40 -8.72 -3.59 1.25
CA VAL A 40 -9.71 -3.21 2.25
C VAL A 40 -9.49 -1.79 2.75
N SER A 41 -10.54 -0.98 2.81
CA SER A 41 -10.47 0.32 3.47
C SER A 41 -10.58 0.16 4.99
N MET A 42 -9.77 0.91 5.72
CA MET A 42 -9.60 0.71 7.15
C MET A 42 -10.85 1.07 7.95
N HIS A 43 -11.47 2.19 7.68
CA HIS A 43 -12.66 2.63 8.41
C HIS A 43 -13.96 2.14 7.77
N GLY A 44 -14.09 2.28 6.46
CA GLY A 44 -15.29 1.85 5.74
C GLY A 44 -15.44 0.33 5.64
N GLY A 45 -14.35 -0.41 5.61
CA GLY A 45 -14.38 -1.83 5.31
C GLY A 45 -14.80 -2.11 3.87
N LEU A 46 -14.57 -1.15 2.97
CA LEU A 46 -14.73 -1.33 1.53
C LEU A 46 -13.72 -2.36 1.06
N ILE A 47 -14.18 -3.46 0.49
CA ILE A 47 -13.32 -4.53 0.00
C ILE A 47 -13.35 -4.67 -1.51
N ALA A 48 -12.24 -5.16 -2.07
CA ALA A 48 -12.14 -5.61 -3.45
C ALA A 48 -11.14 -6.77 -3.56
N SER A 49 -11.25 -7.58 -4.61
CA SER A 49 -10.36 -8.70 -4.90
C SER A 49 -10.19 -8.84 -6.40
N TRP A 50 -8.96 -9.03 -6.84
CA TRP A 50 -8.59 -9.23 -8.24
C TRP A 50 -7.74 -10.50 -8.38
N PRO A 51 -8.40 -11.67 -8.58
CA PRO A 51 -7.71 -12.91 -8.90
C PRO A 51 -7.10 -12.86 -10.30
N ASP A 52 -5.84 -13.29 -10.43
CA ASP A 52 -5.14 -13.43 -11.71
C ASP A 52 -4.18 -14.63 -11.65
N ARG A 53 -3.60 -15.04 -12.76
CA ARG A 53 -2.57 -16.08 -12.79
C ARG A 53 -1.30 -15.62 -12.07
N THR A 54 -0.94 -14.37 -12.25
CA THR A 54 0.21 -13.72 -11.63
C THR A 54 -0.07 -12.23 -11.46
N ILE A 55 0.14 -11.72 -10.27
CA ILE A 55 -0.03 -10.29 -9.96
C ILE A 55 1.29 -9.57 -10.23
N PHE A 56 1.33 -8.80 -11.30
CA PHE A 56 2.43 -7.90 -11.62
C PHE A 56 2.12 -6.46 -11.19
N ALA A 57 3.15 -5.62 -11.17
CA ALA A 57 2.96 -4.19 -10.85
C ALA A 57 1.96 -3.48 -11.79
N ASP A 58 1.84 -3.92 -13.05
CA ASP A 58 0.83 -3.40 -13.99
C ASP A 58 -0.58 -3.83 -13.60
N THR A 59 -0.76 -5.09 -13.18
CA THR A 59 -2.03 -5.60 -12.65
C THR A 59 -2.45 -4.78 -11.44
N VAL A 60 -1.51 -4.51 -10.51
CA VAL A 60 -1.77 -3.64 -9.35
C VAL A 60 -2.21 -2.25 -9.80
N VAL A 61 -1.49 -1.62 -10.73
CA VAL A 61 -1.84 -0.27 -11.24
C VAL A 61 -3.26 -0.25 -11.80
N GLN A 62 -3.66 -1.23 -12.62
CA GLN A 62 -5.00 -1.30 -13.20
C GLN A 62 -6.07 -1.51 -12.12
N ALA A 63 -5.83 -2.41 -11.16
CA ALA A 63 -6.74 -2.67 -10.05
C ALA A 63 -6.97 -1.42 -9.18
N LEU A 64 -5.92 -0.68 -8.86
CA LEU A 64 -6.02 0.57 -8.09
C LEU A 64 -6.81 1.64 -8.85
N ILE A 65 -6.55 1.81 -10.16
CA ILE A 65 -7.28 2.76 -11.00
C ILE A 65 -8.78 2.41 -11.04
N GLU A 66 -9.12 1.15 -11.29
CA GLU A 66 -10.50 0.67 -11.32
C GLU A 66 -11.21 0.93 -9.99
N HIS A 67 -10.56 0.53 -8.89
CA HIS A 67 -11.08 0.68 -7.54
C HIS A 67 -11.33 2.16 -7.20
N TRP A 68 -10.35 3.00 -7.45
CA TRP A 68 -10.46 4.42 -7.09
C TRP A 68 -11.36 5.23 -8.04
N ARG A 69 -11.52 4.82 -9.28
CA ARG A 69 -12.57 5.38 -10.17
C ARG A 69 -13.97 5.07 -9.65
N SER A 70 -14.17 3.85 -9.15
CA SER A 70 -15.48 3.39 -8.67
C SER A 70 -15.85 3.96 -7.30
N PHE A 71 -14.86 4.16 -6.42
CA PHE A 71 -15.13 4.46 -5.00
C PHE A 71 -14.46 5.73 -4.48
N GLY A 72 -13.73 6.46 -5.32
CA GLY A 72 -12.98 7.65 -4.95
C GLY A 72 -11.60 7.35 -4.35
N LEU A 73 -10.78 8.39 -4.25
CA LEU A 73 -9.41 8.35 -3.77
C LEU A 73 -9.34 8.41 -2.24
N PRO A 74 -8.65 7.47 -1.57
CA PRO A 74 -8.32 7.61 -0.15
C PRO A 74 -7.22 8.66 0.03
N ALA A 75 -6.95 9.04 1.27
CA ALA A 75 -5.77 9.86 1.57
C ALA A 75 -4.48 9.04 1.53
N TYR A 76 -4.56 7.77 1.93
CA TYR A 76 -3.42 6.87 2.05
C TYR A 76 -3.69 5.53 1.36
N ALA A 77 -2.64 4.94 0.76
CA ALA A 77 -2.65 3.58 0.26
C ALA A 77 -1.49 2.81 0.90
N GLN A 78 -1.80 1.73 1.62
CA GLN A 78 -0.80 0.96 2.35
C GLN A 78 -0.47 -0.34 1.64
N PHE A 79 0.82 -0.63 1.62
CA PHE A 79 1.41 -1.81 1.00
C PHE A 79 2.44 -2.45 1.93
N ASP A 80 2.78 -3.69 1.67
CA ASP A 80 4.01 -4.31 2.16
C ASP A 80 5.23 -3.79 1.36
N ASN A 81 6.41 -4.42 1.57
CA ASN A 81 7.64 -4.03 0.86
C ASN A 81 7.90 -4.87 -0.39
N ASP A 82 6.91 -5.56 -0.92
CA ASP A 82 7.06 -6.32 -2.17
C ASP A 82 7.42 -5.40 -3.34
N THR A 83 8.27 -5.92 -4.23
CA THR A 83 8.72 -5.18 -5.42
C THR A 83 7.60 -4.82 -6.37
N ARG A 84 6.49 -5.54 -6.37
CA ARG A 84 5.26 -5.23 -7.13
C ARG A 84 4.67 -3.89 -6.74
N PHE A 85 4.78 -3.52 -5.46
CA PHE A 85 4.28 -2.25 -4.93
C PHE A 85 5.35 -1.16 -4.89
N GLN A 86 6.50 -1.47 -4.30
CA GLN A 86 7.54 -0.48 -4.06
C GLN A 86 8.42 -0.21 -5.29
N GLY A 87 8.52 -1.18 -6.20
CA GLY A 87 9.50 -1.19 -7.29
C GLY A 87 10.83 -1.80 -6.84
N ALA A 88 11.85 -1.68 -7.68
CA ALA A 88 13.18 -2.25 -7.43
C ALA A 88 13.92 -1.45 -6.34
N HIS A 89 13.44 -1.53 -5.12
CA HIS A 89 13.86 -0.74 -3.95
C HIS A 89 15.31 -1.02 -3.48
N GLN A 90 15.95 -2.08 -3.99
CA GLN A 90 17.37 -2.33 -3.79
C GLN A 90 18.26 -1.32 -4.52
N PHE A 91 17.76 -0.68 -5.57
CA PHE A 91 18.47 0.38 -6.28
C PHE A 91 18.14 1.76 -5.69
N ARG A 92 19.15 2.61 -5.63
CA ARG A 92 19.02 3.96 -5.06
C ARG A 92 18.02 4.81 -5.85
N ASP A 93 17.19 5.53 -5.11
CA ASP A 93 16.26 6.54 -5.63
C ASP A 93 15.23 5.97 -6.63
N THR A 94 14.92 4.68 -6.52
CA THR A 94 13.93 4.04 -7.39
C THR A 94 12.53 4.27 -6.86
N ILE A 95 11.66 4.84 -7.70
CA ILE A 95 10.24 5.02 -7.46
C ILE A 95 9.45 4.18 -8.46
N GLY A 96 8.85 3.10 -7.97
CA GLY A 96 8.07 2.14 -8.77
C GLY A 96 6.79 2.75 -9.35
N ARG A 97 6.18 2.04 -10.32
CA ARG A 97 4.98 2.53 -11.03
C ARG A 97 3.75 2.68 -10.13
N VAL A 98 3.57 1.80 -9.15
CA VAL A 98 2.47 1.89 -8.17
C VAL A 98 2.64 3.13 -7.30
N VAL A 99 3.85 3.42 -6.84
CA VAL A 99 4.15 4.65 -6.09
C VAL A 99 3.91 5.89 -6.95
N ARG A 100 4.36 5.88 -8.22
CA ARG A 100 4.11 6.98 -9.17
C ARG A 100 2.62 7.20 -9.42
N LEU A 101 1.84 6.14 -9.56
CA LEU A 101 0.38 6.19 -9.64
C LEU A 101 -0.20 6.91 -8.41
N CYS A 102 0.12 6.46 -7.20
CA CYS A 102 -0.36 7.05 -5.96
C CYS A 102 -0.05 8.55 -5.91
N LEU A 103 1.22 8.91 -6.11
CA LEU A 103 1.68 10.30 -6.07
C LEU A 103 0.99 11.18 -7.13
N SER A 104 0.80 10.68 -8.34
CA SER A 104 0.14 11.43 -9.43
C SER A 104 -1.34 11.72 -9.15
N LEU A 105 -1.97 10.92 -8.29
CA LEU A 105 -3.35 11.11 -7.82
C LEU A 105 -3.41 11.82 -6.45
N GLY A 106 -2.28 12.21 -5.89
CA GLY A 106 -2.19 12.83 -4.56
C GLY A 106 -2.63 11.87 -3.44
N VAL A 107 -2.48 10.56 -3.64
CA VAL A 107 -2.62 9.53 -2.61
C VAL A 107 -1.24 9.26 -2.03
N THR A 108 -1.11 9.30 -0.70
CA THR A 108 0.17 9.05 -0.04
C THR A 108 0.40 7.54 0.12
N PRO A 109 1.40 6.94 -0.56
CA PRO A 109 1.74 5.55 -0.33
C PRO A 109 2.41 5.37 1.03
N VAL A 110 2.04 4.30 1.74
CA VAL A 110 2.54 3.94 3.07
C VAL A 110 3.08 2.52 3.03
N PHE A 111 4.35 2.34 3.37
CA PHE A 111 4.99 1.03 3.41
C PHE A 111 5.11 0.52 4.83
N ALA A 112 4.50 -0.64 5.10
CA ALA A 112 4.57 -1.32 6.39
C ALA A 112 6.02 -1.69 6.75
N PRO A 113 6.37 -1.78 8.03
CA PRO A 113 7.73 -2.14 8.42
C PRO A 113 7.98 -3.62 8.09
N PRO A 114 9.15 -3.96 7.52
CA PRO A 114 9.48 -5.34 7.20
C PRO A 114 9.45 -6.23 8.46
N ARG A 115 8.85 -7.42 8.34
CA ARG A 115 8.79 -8.45 9.40
C ARG A 115 8.10 -8.01 10.70
N GLU A 116 7.28 -6.96 10.66
CA GLU A 116 6.53 -6.48 11.81
C GLU A 116 5.04 -6.80 11.62
N THR A 117 4.44 -7.47 12.58
CA THR A 117 3.02 -7.82 12.55
C THR A 117 2.11 -6.67 13.02
N GLY A 118 0.85 -6.69 12.58
CA GLY A 118 -0.20 -5.80 13.07
C GLY A 118 -0.22 -4.40 12.44
N PHE A 119 0.56 -4.15 11.38
CA PHE A 119 0.46 -2.92 10.60
C PHE A 119 -0.51 -3.07 9.43
N GLN A 120 -0.73 -4.29 8.94
CA GLN A 120 -1.65 -4.62 7.86
C GLN A 120 -2.82 -5.50 8.32
N ALA A 121 -3.14 -5.51 9.62
CA ALA A 121 -4.15 -6.38 10.22
C ALA A 121 -5.52 -6.34 9.53
N ALA A 122 -5.91 -5.21 8.93
CA ALA A 122 -7.16 -5.08 8.21
C ALA A 122 -7.19 -5.97 6.96
N VAL A 123 -6.15 -5.88 6.11
CA VAL A 123 -6.08 -6.68 4.87
C VAL A 123 -5.73 -8.13 5.18
N GLU A 124 -4.87 -8.41 6.18
CA GLU A 124 -4.58 -9.77 6.65
C GLU A 124 -5.87 -10.48 7.12
N SER A 125 -6.69 -9.81 7.93
CA SER A 125 -8.01 -10.31 8.36
C SER A 125 -8.98 -10.49 7.18
N PHE A 126 -8.90 -9.63 6.18
CA PHE A 126 -9.71 -9.79 4.96
C PHE A 126 -9.22 -10.99 4.13
N ASN A 127 -7.93 -11.18 3.95
CA ASN A 127 -7.34 -12.32 3.27
C ASN A 127 -7.80 -13.64 3.88
N ALA A 128 -7.74 -13.76 5.22
CA ALA A 128 -8.22 -14.96 5.92
C ALA A 128 -9.72 -15.21 5.68
N ARG A 129 -10.54 -14.15 5.71
CA ARG A 129 -11.99 -14.27 5.42
C ARG A 129 -12.29 -14.62 3.98
N TRP A 130 -11.55 -14.05 3.03
CA TRP A 130 -11.68 -14.35 1.61
C TRP A 130 -11.30 -15.82 1.36
N GLN A 131 -10.18 -16.30 1.91
CA GLN A 131 -9.80 -17.70 1.81
C GLN A 131 -10.89 -18.62 2.37
N ALA A 132 -11.41 -18.36 3.56
CA ALA A 132 -12.43 -19.20 4.19
C ALA A 132 -13.80 -19.15 3.49
N LYS A 133 -14.20 -18.00 2.90
CA LYS A 133 -15.55 -17.79 2.35
C LYS A 133 -15.61 -17.92 0.83
N VAL A 134 -14.50 -17.82 0.14
CA VAL A 134 -14.40 -17.96 -1.32
C VAL A 134 -13.57 -19.19 -1.65
N TRP A 135 -12.25 -19.16 -1.35
CA TRP A 135 -11.31 -20.16 -1.80
C TRP A 135 -11.61 -21.58 -1.29
N GLN A 136 -11.80 -21.73 0.00
CA GLN A 136 -12.03 -23.04 0.65
C GLN A 136 -13.49 -23.55 0.52
N ARG A 137 -14.39 -22.70 0.07
CA ARG A 137 -15.82 -23.04 0.02
C ARG A 137 -16.26 -23.58 -1.32
N PHE A 138 -15.56 -23.29 -2.39
CA PHE A 138 -15.93 -23.67 -3.75
C PHE A 138 -14.81 -24.45 -4.42
N HIS A 139 -15.15 -25.35 -5.31
CA HIS A 139 -14.21 -25.89 -6.29
C HIS A 139 -14.17 -24.96 -7.50
N PHE A 140 -12.99 -24.79 -8.07
CA PHE A 140 -12.76 -23.89 -9.18
C PHE A 140 -12.11 -24.64 -10.34
N ASP A 141 -12.79 -24.66 -11.49
CA ASP A 141 -12.29 -25.27 -12.72
C ASP A 141 -11.51 -24.24 -13.57
N SER A 142 -11.71 -22.95 -13.30
CA SER A 142 -11.09 -21.87 -14.07
C SER A 142 -10.80 -20.63 -13.23
N LEU A 143 -9.87 -19.81 -13.71
CA LEU A 143 -9.61 -18.47 -13.14
C LEU A 143 -10.90 -17.60 -13.18
N ALA A 144 -11.71 -17.73 -14.25
CA ALA A 144 -12.95 -16.97 -14.38
C ALA A 144 -13.93 -17.27 -13.25
N ASP A 145 -13.99 -18.52 -12.77
CA ASP A 145 -14.83 -18.90 -11.63
C ASP A 145 -14.34 -18.24 -10.34
N VAL A 146 -13.03 -18.22 -10.10
CA VAL A 146 -12.43 -17.53 -8.95
C VAL A 146 -12.76 -16.03 -8.99
N GLN A 147 -12.63 -15.40 -10.16
CA GLN A 147 -12.97 -14.00 -10.37
C GLN A 147 -14.44 -13.72 -10.10
N ALA A 148 -15.35 -14.54 -10.65
CA ALA A 148 -16.79 -14.39 -10.47
C ALA A 148 -17.21 -14.53 -9.00
N GLN A 149 -16.70 -15.54 -8.29
CA GLN A 149 -17.01 -15.75 -6.86
C GLN A 149 -16.42 -14.66 -5.98
N SER A 150 -15.22 -14.19 -6.27
CA SER A 150 -14.59 -13.05 -5.57
C SER A 150 -15.39 -11.76 -5.74
N ALA A 151 -15.84 -11.47 -6.96
CA ALA A 151 -16.69 -10.31 -7.26
C ALA A 151 -18.04 -10.39 -6.54
N LYS A 152 -18.69 -11.55 -6.55
CA LYS A 152 -19.95 -11.82 -5.83
C LYS A 152 -19.78 -11.62 -4.32
N TYR A 153 -18.71 -12.16 -3.76
CA TYR A 153 -18.40 -12.00 -2.34
C TYR A 153 -18.17 -10.54 -1.97
N ALA A 154 -17.36 -9.80 -2.76
CA ALA A 154 -17.09 -8.40 -2.54
C ALA A 154 -18.37 -7.55 -2.63
N LEU A 155 -19.23 -7.79 -3.61
CA LEU A 155 -20.51 -7.10 -3.76
C LEU A 155 -21.41 -7.30 -2.54
N ALA A 156 -21.61 -8.57 -2.14
CA ALA A 156 -22.43 -8.91 -0.97
C ALA A 156 -21.87 -8.32 0.34
N HIS A 157 -20.55 -8.27 0.48
CA HIS A 157 -19.91 -7.62 1.64
C HIS A 157 -20.18 -6.11 1.64
N ARG A 158 -19.97 -5.44 0.51
CA ARG A 158 -20.20 -3.98 0.37
C ARG A 158 -21.65 -3.61 0.68
N GLN A 159 -22.62 -4.41 0.22
CA GLN A 159 -24.02 -4.21 0.54
C GLN A 159 -24.29 -4.25 2.06
N ARG A 160 -23.74 -5.28 2.75
CA ARG A 160 -23.87 -5.40 4.22
C ARG A 160 -23.13 -4.29 4.97
N ALA A 161 -22.01 -3.83 4.44
CA ALA A 161 -21.18 -2.79 5.05
C ALA A 161 -21.59 -1.36 4.65
N ARG A 162 -22.66 -1.17 3.89
CA ARG A 162 -23.05 0.11 3.29
C ARG A 162 -23.05 1.26 4.30
N LEU A 163 -23.74 1.12 5.42
CA LEU A 163 -23.78 2.18 6.45
C LEU A 163 -22.40 2.55 7.00
N ARG A 164 -21.52 1.56 7.13
CA ARG A 164 -20.14 1.78 7.58
C ARG A 164 -19.31 2.47 6.51
N ILE A 165 -19.51 2.13 5.24
CA ILE A 165 -18.83 2.77 4.10
C ILE A 165 -19.28 4.22 4.00
N ASP A 166 -20.59 4.50 4.12
CA ASP A 166 -21.15 5.83 4.04
C ASP A 166 -20.71 6.73 5.21
N ALA A 167 -20.46 6.14 6.40
CA ALA A 167 -19.97 6.84 7.60
C ALA A 167 -18.43 6.96 7.66
N ALA A 168 -17.70 6.41 6.67
CA ALA A 168 -16.24 6.49 6.63
C ALA A 168 -15.75 7.89 6.24
N PRO A 169 -14.47 8.22 6.51
CA PRO A 169 -13.87 9.46 6.04
C PRO A 169 -14.05 9.66 4.55
N ARG A 170 -14.39 10.90 4.18
CA ARG A 170 -14.70 11.26 2.78
C ARG A 170 -13.51 10.97 1.86
N ARG A 171 -13.81 10.34 0.72
CA ARG A 171 -12.88 10.11 -0.37
C ARG A 171 -12.94 11.27 -1.36
N ARG A 172 -11.80 11.59 -1.99
CA ARG A 172 -11.76 12.58 -3.07
C ARG A 172 -12.27 11.96 -4.36
N GLN A 173 -12.88 12.75 -5.21
CA GLN A 173 -13.30 12.29 -6.54
C GLN A 173 -12.07 11.96 -7.40
N PHE A 174 -12.16 10.87 -8.18
CA PHE A 174 -11.14 10.55 -9.17
C PHE A 174 -11.19 11.57 -10.33
N PRO A 175 -10.07 12.20 -10.72
CA PRO A 175 -10.09 13.23 -11.76
C PRO A 175 -10.42 12.64 -13.14
N SER A 176 -11.42 13.18 -13.82
CA SER A 176 -11.92 12.65 -15.10
C SER A 176 -10.88 12.69 -16.24
N SER A 177 -10.06 13.75 -16.28
CA SER A 177 -9.04 13.97 -17.33
C SER A 177 -7.67 13.35 -17.00
N TRP A 178 -7.54 12.66 -15.85
CA TRP A 178 -6.26 12.13 -15.42
C TRP A 178 -5.77 10.98 -16.29
N LYS A 179 -4.48 11.00 -16.61
CA LYS A 179 -3.75 9.92 -17.27
C LYS A 179 -2.44 9.67 -16.54
N LEU A 180 -2.05 8.40 -16.41
CA LEU A 180 -0.77 8.03 -15.80
C LEU A 180 0.38 8.41 -16.77
N ASP A 181 1.24 9.31 -16.30
CA ASP A 181 2.52 9.60 -16.94
C ASP A 181 3.66 9.10 -16.04
N LEU A 182 4.25 7.96 -16.41
CA LEU A 182 5.37 7.38 -15.66
C LEU A 182 6.67 8.18 -15.83
N GLN A 183 6.77 9.07 -16.82
CA GLN A 183 7.94 9.93 -17.03
C GLN A 183 7.89 11.22 -16.21
N ALA A 184 6.71 11.61 -15.73
CA ALA A 184 6.57 12.77 -14.87
C ALA A 184 7.43 12.62 -13.59
N GLN A 185 8.10 13.71 -13.20
CA GLN A 185 8.85 13.72 -11.94
C GLN A 185 7.90 13.49 -10.77
N PRO A 186 8.13 12.47 -9.92
CA PRO A 186 7.29 12.21 -8.76
C PRO A 186 7.26 13.41 -7.79
N ARG A 187 6.07 13.76 -7.30
CA ARG A 187 5.83 14.85 -6.35
C ARG A 187 4.88 14.40 -5.27
N GLY A 188 5.04 14.90 -4.07
CA GLY A 188 4.20 14.54 -2.93
C GLY A 188 4.99 13.83 -1.83
N CYS A 189 4.30 13.09 -0.98
CA CYS A 189 4.89 12.43 0.17
C CYS A 189 4.79 10.91 0.08
N ILE A 190 5.86 10.21 0.47
CA ILE A 190 5.90 8.76 0.66
C ILE A 190 6.15 8.50 2.14
N ILE A 191 5.43 7.59 2.75
CA ILE A 191 5.63 7.23 4.15
C ILE A 191 6.21 5.82 4.23
N TYR A 192 7.33 5.70 4.94
CA TYR A 192 7.92 4.43 5.30
C TYR A 192 7.85 4.24 6.80
N LEU A 193 7.28 3.11 7.24
CA LEU A 193 7.36 2.66 8.63
C LEU A 193 8.56 1.73 8.73
N ARG A 194 9.49 2.04 9.61
CA ARG A 194 10.77 1.31 9.72
C ARG A 194 11.15 1.10 11.17
N ARG A 195 11.99 0.09 11.39
CA ARG A 195 12.70 -0.09 12.66
C ARG A 195 14.14 0.36 12.48
N THR A 196 14.63 1.16 13.41
CA THR A 196 16.04 1.56 13.44
C THR A 196 16.94 0.37 13.78
N ASP A 197 18.16 0.38 13.27
CA ASP A 197 19.22 -0.55 13.64
C ASP A 197 19.83 -0.23 15.02
N ALA A 198 20.88 -0.97 15.42
CA ALA A 198 21.61 -0.77 16.67
C ALA A 198 22.28 0.64 16.76
N ARG A 199 22.47 1.31 15.62
CA ARG A 199 23.09 2.64 15.53
C ARG A 199 22.06 3.76 15.36
N GLY A 200 20.75 3.45 15.48
CA GLY A 200 19.68 4.41 15.27
C GLY A 200 19.51 4.87 13.82
N ARG A 201 19.81 3.99 12.85
CA ARG A 201 19.70 4.24 11.41
C ARG A 201 18.55 3.45 10.80
N VAL A 202 18.04 3.92 9.66
CA VAL A 202 17.07 3.20 8.81
C VAL A 202 17.55 3.17 7.38
N SER A 203 17.16 2.10 6.67
CA SER A 203 17.37 1.97 5.23
C SER A 203 16.06 2.23 4.49
N LEU A 204 16.08 3.18 3.55
CA LEU A 204 14.98 3.47 2.61
C LEU A 204 15.53 4.11 1.34
N LEU A 205 14.86 3.87 0.22
CA LEU A 205 15.25 4.39 -1.10
C LEU A 205 16.69 4.02 -1.50
N GLY A 206 17.21 2.87 -1.04
CA GLY A 206 18.58 2.42 -1.28
C GLY A 206 19.66 3.21 -0.53
N HIS A 207 19.28 4.05 0.45
CA HIS A 207 20.18 4.82 1.31
C HIS A 207 20.01 4.43 2.76
N SER A 208 21.04 4.72 3.57
CA SER A 208 21.00 4.57 5.02
C SER A 208 21.03 5.96 5.69
N PHE A 209 20.00 6.27 6.45
CA PHE A 209 19.83 7.56 7.14
C PHE A 209 20.01 7.41 8.64
N VAL A 210 20.72 8.33 9.26
CA VAL A 210 20.76 8.45 10.72
C VAL A 210 19.46 9.10 11.18
N VAL A 211 18.73 8.40 12.05
CA VAL A 211 17.51 8.93 12.67
C VAL A 211 17.86 9.58 14.02
N ASP A 212 18.29 8.76 14.97
CA ASP A 212 18.69 9.20 16.29
C ASP A 212 19.49 8.06 16.95
N ARG A 213 20.72 8.34 17.40
CA ARG A 213 21.58 7.35 18.08
C ARG A 213 21.00 6.85 19.40
N THR A 214 20.11 7.63 20.02
CA THR A 214 19.40 7.26 21.25
C THR A 214 18.11 6.49 21.02
N TRP A 215 17.80 6.19 19.74
CA TRP A 215 16.59 5.49 19.31
C TRP A 215 16.87 4.15 18.61
N PRO A 216 17.71 3.24 19.19
CA PRO A 216 18.05 1.95 18.58
C PRO A 216 16.89 0.96 18.67
N HIS A 217 16.74 0.13 17.64
CA HIS A 217 15.74 -0.95 17.58
C HIS A 217 14.29 -0.51 17.83
N ARG A 218 13.94 0.74 17.48
CA ARG A 218 12.62 1.31 17.71
C ARG A 218 11.95 1.72 16.41
N LEU A 219 10.63 1.74 16.44
CA LEU A 219 9.82 2.11 15.27
C LEU A 219 9.89 3.61 15.01
N VAL A 220 9.94 3.94 13.74
CA VAL A 220 9.87 5.31 13.21
C VAL A 220 8.98 5.37 11.99
N ARG A 221 8.36 6.53 11.81
CA ARG A 221 7.66 6.90 10.58
C ARG A 221 8.51 7.92 9.84
N ALA A 222 9.02 7.54 8.68
CA ALA A 222 9.76 8.41 7.79
C ALA A 222 8.82 9.02 6.75
N HIS A 223 8.68 10.33 6.74
CA HIS A 223 7.98 11.10 5.73
C HIS A 223 9.01 11.61 4.70
N VAL A 224 9.01 11.02 3.53
CA VAL A 224 9.81 11.47 2.38
C VAL A 224 8.98 12.50 1.62
N ASP A 225 9.26 13.77 1.82
CA ASP A 225 8.61 14.88 1.12
C ASP A 225 9.43 15.24 -0.11
N LEU A 226 8.95 14.84 -1.29
CA LEU A 226 9.63 15.08 -2.58
C LEU A 226 9.47 16.52 -3.07
N ILE A 227 8.57 17.32 -2.50
CA ILE A 227 8.38 18.74 -2.82
C ILE A 227 9.28 19.59 -1.97
N ALA A 228 9.31 19.32 -0.66
CA ALA A 228 10.16 20.03 0.29
C ALA A 228 11.62 19.50 0.31
N GLU A 229 11.91 18.45 -0.48
CA GLU A 229 13.23 17.81 -0.61
C GLU A 229 13.85 17.43 0.74
N GLN A 230 13.04 16.80 1.61
CA GLN A 230 13.48 16.41 2.94
C GLN A 230 12.80 15.10 3.40
N ILE A 231 13.46 14.44 4.34
CA ILE A 231 12.87 13.32 5.07
C ILE A 231 12.76 13.71 6.54
N LYS A 232 11.55 13.62 7.09
CA LYS A 232 11.29 13.80 8.52
C LYS A 232 11.05 12.46 9.18
N PHE A 233 11.75 12.19 10.27
CA PHE A 233 11.62 10.97 11.04
C PHE A 233 10.87 11.24 12.35
N PHE A 234 9.73 10.58 12.52
CA PHE A 234 8.91 10.68 13.72
C PHE A 234 9.00 9.38 14.52
N ALA A 235 9.15 9.50 15.82
CA ALA A 235 9.08 8.36 16.71
C ALA A 235 7.69 7.73 16.70
N LEU A 236 7.65 6.39 16.73
CA LEU A 236 6.42 5.63 16.87
C LEU A 236 6.46 4.78 18.13
N ARG A 237 5.41 4.87 18.96
CA ARG A 237 5.23 4.07 20.17
C ARG A 237 3.83 3.46 20.21
N ARG A 238 3.72 2.13 20.15
CA ARG A 238 2.41 1.44 20.20
C ARG A 238 1.63 1.75 21.50
N ARG A 239 2.32 1.93 22.61
CA ARG A 239 1.70 2.22 23.92
C ARG A 239 1.31 3.67 24.10
N GLU A 240 1.90 4.56 23.31
CA GLU A 240 1.66 6.01 23.29
C GLU A 240 1.36 6.46 21.85
N PRO A 241 0.21 6.05 21.27
CA PRO A 241 -0.06 6.22 19.83
C PRO A 241 -0.20 7.68 19.40
N ASN A 242 -0.46 8.58 20.32
CA ASN A 242 -0.55 10.02 20.05
C ASN A 242 0.81 10.75 20.17
N TRP A 243 1.86 10.04 20.57
CA TRP A 243 3.18 10.63 20.75
C TRP A 243 4.00 10.51 19.45
N HIS A 244 4.06 11.60 18.68
CA HIS A 244 4.73 11.68 17.38
C HIS A 244 5.88 12.69 17.40
N ARG A 245 6.85 12.49 18.31
CA ARG A 245 8.02 13.37 18.40
C ARG A 245 8.83 13.31 17.10
N LEU A 246 9.18 14.48 16.55
CA LEU A 246 10.16 14.59 15.49
C LEU A 246 11.56 14.27 16.08
N LEU A 247 12.23 13.27 15.49
CA LEU A 247 13.56 12.83 15.90
C LEU A 247 14.64 13.51 15.07
N ASN A 248 14.43 13.60 13.75
CA ASN A 248 15.39 14.19 12.83
C ASN A 248 14.72 14.67 11.55
N THR A 249 15.38 15.62 10.87
CA THR A 249 15.07 16.03 9.50
C THR A 249 16.35 16.01 8.70
N VAL A 250 16.36 15.36 7.55
CA VAL A 250 17.49 15.30 6.63
C VAL A 250 17.10 15.81 5.26
N ALA A 251 18.01 16.50 4.57
CA ALA A 251 17.80 16.86 3.18
C ALA A 251 17.81 15.58 2.31
N TYR A 252 16.89 15.52 1.36
CA TYR A 252 16.81 14.43 0.39
C TYR A 252 16.29 14.94 -0.94
N HIS A 253 17.09 14.85 -1.96
CA HIS A 253 16.75 15.23 -3.32
C HIS A 253 16.60 13.97 -4.18
N LEU A 254 15.40 13.75 -4.77
CA LEU A 254 15.19 12.68 -5.72
C LEU A 254 15.76 13.07 -7.08
N PRO A 255 16.78 12.34 -7.60
CA PRO A 255 17.37 12.67 -8.89
C PRO A 255 16.34 12.61 -10.03
N LYS A 256 16.44 13.54 -10.98
CA LYS A 256 15.65 13.49 -12.21
C LYS A 256 16.17 12.36 -13.08
N ARG A 257 15.39 11.29 -13.20
CA ARG A 257 15.72 10.12 -14.04
C ARG A 257 14.52 9.73 -14.88
N LYS A 258 14.76 9.27 -16.09
CA LYS A 258 13.72 8.62 -16.89
C LYS A 258 13.25 7.35 -16.18
N PHE A 259 11.96 7.12 -16.17
CA PHE A 259 11.43 5.84 -15.72
C PHE A 259 11.80 4.76 -16.73
N ILE A 260 12.52 3.74 -16.29
CA ILE A 260 12.92 2.60 -17.12
C ILE A 260 12.01 1.42 -16.74
N ASP A 261 11.30 0.90 -17.72
CA ASP A 261 10.54 -0.34 -17.57
C ASP A 261 11.48 -1.52 -17.78
N VAL A 262 11.93 -2.15 -16.70
CA VAL A 262 12.89 -3.26 -16.72
C VAL A 262 12.41 -4.44 -17.58
N ARG A 263 11.10 -4.60 -17.77
CA ARG A 263 10.54 -5.67 -18.62
C ARG A 263 10.76 -5.46 -20.12
N LYS A 264 10.98 -4.22 -20.55
CA LYS A 264 11.24 -3.91 -21.96
C LYS A 264 12.73 -4.08 -22.34
N SER A 265 13.62 -4.19 -21.37
CA SER A 265 15.05 -4.32 -21.61
C SER A 265 15.54 -5.77 -21.73
N SER A 266 14.70 -6.77 -21.47
CA SER A 266 15.04 -8.20 -21.58
C SER A 266 14.67 -8.83 -22.95
N ASN A 267 14.17 -8.05 -23.90
CA ASN A 267 13.79 -8.49 -25.26
C ASN A 267 14.62 -7.81 -26.36
N ASN A 268 15.90 -7.52 -26.12
CA ASN A 268 16.85 -7.16 -27.18
C ASN A 268 18.03 -8.11 -27.15
#